data_d16b6202955e513dd3f1a3bc9cc82893
#
_entry.id   d16b6202955e513dd3f1a3bc9cc82893
#
_cell.length_a   1.000
_cell.length_b   1.000
_cell.length_c   1.000
_cell.angle_alpha   90.00
_cell.angle_beta   90.00
_cell.angle_gamma   90.00
#
_symmetry.space_group_name_H-M   'P 1'
#
loop_
_entity.id
_entity.type
_entity.pdbx_description
1 polymer ?
#
loop_
_entity_poly.entity_id
_entity_poly.type
_entity_poly.pdbx_seq_one_letter_code
_entity_poly.pdbx_strand_id
1 'polypeptide(L)'
;MSKKTQVEIPQLKLTFKVNNLKLTDKQKIFLSLALQEETNIMFVSGPAGSTKTYMAVYAALRHLSSNDDLDMFYVRTVIESAEKGLGALPGSIEEKINPYMAPLEDKLIEMLPQNKTVRRELVDSGRIQAMPINYLRGASWKDKVVVADEAQNFTFKELTTLITRLGENSKLFICGDFMQSDIGHKSGYGQMFKLFNDPISKENGIHCFGFTKDDILRSELQKYIIGKLEDSTKK
;
A
#
# COMPACT_ATOMS: atom_id res chain seq x y z
N MET A 1 44.11 -14.93 12.73
CA MET A 1 42.89 -14.61 11.99
C MET A 1 41.70 -15.16 12.73
N SER A 2 41.02 -14.31 13.50
CA SER A 2 39.87 -14.70 14.33
C SER A 2 38.63 -14.76 13.46
N LYS A 3 38.00 -15.93 13.35
CA LYS A 3 36.69 -16.10 12.73
C LYS A 3 35.64 -15.42 13.62
N LYS A 4 35.07 -14.29 13.17
CA LYS A 4 33.86 -13.74 13.78
C LYS A 4 32.71 -14.71 13.51
N THR A 5 32.31 -15.44 14.52
CA THR A 5 31.07 -16.21 14.51
C THR A 5 29.92 -15.20 14.44
N GLN A 6 29.26 -15.11 13.29
CA GLN A 6 27.97 -14.42 13.21
C GLN A 6 26.97 -15.22 14.04
N VAL A 7 26.50 -14.63 15.11
CA VAL A 7 25.38 -15.17 15.89
C VAL A 7 24.14 -14.91 15.06
N GLU A 8 23.61 -15.93 14.39
CA GLU A 8 22.27 -15.90 13.80
C GLU A 8 21.27 -15.76 14.93
N ILE A 9 20.65 -14.60 15.06
CA ILE A 9 19.52 -14.39 15.93
C ILE A 9 18.35 -15.14 15.27
N PRO A 10 17.74 -16.16 15.94
CA PRO A 10 16.59 -16.86 15.37
C PRO A 10 15.46 -15.84 15.12
N GLN A 11 15.07 -15.65 13.87
CA GLN A 11 13.85 -14.89 13.58
C GLN A 11 12.69 -15.63 14.21
N LEU A 12 12.01 -14.98 15.13
CA LEU A 12 10.79 -15.51 15.74
C LEU A 12 9.76 -15.64 14.62
N LYS A 13 9.46 -16.86 14.20
CA LYS A 13 8.41 -17.11 13.19
C LYS A 13 7.06 -16.80 13.82
N LEU A 14 6.53 -15.63 13.50
CA LEU A 14 5.26 -15.16 14.05
C LEU A 14 4.12 -15.63 13.15
N THR A 15 3.54 -16.78 13.48
CA THR A 15 2.34 -17.27 12.78
C THR A 15 1.11 -16.50 13.25
N PHE A 16 0.39 -15.89 12.33
CA PHE A 16 -0.87 -15.17 12.61
C PHE A 16 -1.95 -15.48 11.59
N LYS A 17 -3.20 -15.26 11.96
CA LYS A 17 -4.36 -15.43 11.08
C LYS A 17 -4.96 -14.08 10.77
N VAL A 18 -5.26 -13.85 9.50
CA VAL A 18 -6.01 -12.69 9.03
C VAL A 18 -7.49 -13.05 9.07
N ASN A 19 -8.34 -12.15 9.55
CA ASN A 19 -9.78 -12.36 9.59
C ASN A 19 -10.34 -12.60 8.19
N ASN A 20 -11.31 -13.50 8.10
CA ASN A 20 -12.09 -13.64 6.89
C ASN A 20 -13.10 -12.49 6.80
N LEU A 21 -12.93 -11.64 5.81
CA LEU A 21 -13.83 -10.52 5.55
C LEU A 21 -15.01 -10.94 4.69
N LYS A 22 -16.17 -10.31 4.92
CA LYS A 22 -17.31 -10.43 4.00
C LYS A 22 -17.06 -9.52 2.80
N LEU A 23 -16.55 -10.10 1.72
CA LEU A 23 -16.14 -9.38 0.51
C LEU A 23 -17.29 -9.28 -0.50
N THR A 24 -17.37 -8.15 -1.20
CA THR A 24 -18.17 -8.00 -2.43
C THR A 24 -17.56 -8.85 -3.56
N ASP A 25 -18.31 -9.10 -4.62
CA ASP A 25 -17.79 -9.92 -5.73
C ASP A 25 -16.59 -9.25 -6.41
N LYS A 26 -16.60 -7.93 -6.53
CA LYS A 26 -15.45 -7.18 -7.07
C LYS A 26 -14.21 -7.26 -6.19
N GLN A 27 -14.38 -7.21 -4.87
CA GLN A 27 -13.29 -7.43 -3.92
C GLN A 27 -12.75 -8.86 -3.96
N LYS A 28 -13.60 -9.86 -4.20
CA LYS A 28 -13.16 -11.27 -4.42
C LYS A 28 -12.31 -11.39 -5.69
N ILE A 29 -12.72 -10.75 -6.79
CA ILE A 29 -11.97 -10.73 -8.05
C ILE A 29 -10.61 -10.05 -7.82
N PHE A 30 -10.58 -8.88 -7.16
CA PHE A 30 -9.33 -8.22 -6.79
C PHE A 30 -8.42 -9.14 -5.98
N LEU A 31 -8.94 -9.74 -4.92
CA LEU A 31 -8.16 -10.60 -4.03
C LEU A 31 -7.64 -11.84 -4.75
N SER A 32 -8.47 -12.47 -5.58
CA SER A 32 -8.05 -13.61 -6.41
C SER A 32 -6.87 -13.25 -7.31
N LEU A 33 -6.90 -12.08 -7.95
CA LEU A 33 -5.81 -11.60 -8.79
C LEU A 33 -4.57 -11.24 -7.97
N ALA A 34 -4.77 -10.55 -6.85
CA ALA A 34 -3.68 -10.09 -5.97
C ALA A 34 -2.89 -11.25 -5.32
N LEU A 35 -3.54 -12.40 -5.12
CA LEU A 35 -2.93 -13.57 -4.49
C LEU A 35 -2.30 -14.56 -5.50
N GLN A 36 -2.42 -14.33 -6.82
CA GLN A 36 -1.73 -15.14 -7.82
C GLN A 36 -0.21 -14.98 -7.67
N GLU A 37 0.50 -16.07 -7.86
CA GLU A 37 1.97 -16.09 -7.77
C GLU A 37 2.60 -15.16 -8.81
N GLU A 38 2.05 -15.19 -10.03
CA GLU A 38 2.50 -14.41 -11.18
C GLU A 38 2.24 -12.92 -11.07
N THR A 39 1.31 -12.48 -10.20
CA THR A 39 1.03 -11.07 -10.00
C THR A 39 2.12 -10.41 -9.19
N ASN A 40 2.92 -9.55 -9.83
CA ASN A 40 4.03 -8.83 -9.21
C ASN A 40 3.64 -7.38 -8.85
N ILE A 41 2.93 -6.72 -9.75
CA ILE A 41 2.54 -5.30 -9.57
C ILE A 41 1.05 -5.13 -9.87
N MET A 42 0.35 -4.45 -8.99
CA MET A 42 -1.04 -4.04 -9.24
C MET A 42 -1.19 -2.53 -9.05
N PHE A 43 -1.59 -1.85 -10.11
CA PHE A 43 -2.13 -0.51 -10.03
C PHE A 43 -3.61 -0.59 -9.68
N VAL A 44 -4.00 0.03 -8.58
CA VAL A 44 -5.36 -0.06 -8.02
C VAL A 44 -6.00 1.31 -8.00
N SER A 45 -6.90 1.58 -8.91
CA SER A 45 -7.61 2.86 -9.00
C SER A 45 -9.03 2.80 -8.45
N GLY A 46 -9.58 3.94 -8.09
CA GLY A 46 -10.98 4.09 -7.70
C GLY A 46 -11.21 5.33 -6.84
N PRO A 47 -12.47 5.75 -6.64
CA PRO A 47 -12.81 6.91 -5.84
C PRO A 47 -12.54 6.71 -4.35
N ALA A 48 -12.57 7.80 -3.59
CA ALA A 48 -12.47 7.74 -2.13
C ALA A 48 -13.52 6.81 -1.53
N GLY A 49 -13.11 5.96 -0.59
CA GLY A 49 -14.02 5.01 0.05
C GLY A 49 -14.35 3.75 -0.74
N SER A 50 -13.80 3.57 -1.94
CA SER A 50 -13.97 2.33 -2.74
C SER A 50 -13.10 1.15 -2.26
N THR A 51 -12.54 1.24 -1.08
CA THR A 51 -11.76 0.18 -0.40
C THR A 51 -10.43 -0.23 -1.05
N LYS A 52 -9.88 0.56 -1.99
CA LYS A 52 -8.58 0.29 -2.67
C LYS A 52 -7.49 -0.15 -1.71
N THR A 53 -7.08 0.77 -0.84
CA THR A 53 -5.99 0.56 0.12
C THR A 53 -6.31 -0.51 1.15
N TYR A 54 -7.58 -0.59 1.57
CA TYR A 54 -8.06 -1.64 2.47
C TYR A 54 -7.82 -3.03 1.87
N MET A 55 -8.22 -3.22 0.61
CA MET A 55 -8.05 -4.50 -0.08
C MET A 55 -6.57 -4.81 -0.39
N ALA A 56 -5.76 -3.80 -0.69
CA ALA A 56 -4.32 -3.97 -0.89
C ALA A 56 -3.62 -4.40 0.41
N VAL A 57 -3.94 -3.76 1.54
CA VAL A 57 -3.42 -4.15 2.87
C VAL A 57 -3.90 -5.56 3.24
N TYR A 58 -5.17 -5.88 2.96
CA TYR A 58 -5.71 -7.22 3.21
C TYR A 58 -4.97 -8.29 2.40
N ALA A 59 -4.72 -8.07 1.11
CA ALA A 59 -3.93 -8.96 0.28
C ALA A 59 -2.48 -9.11 0.79
N ALA A 60 -1.85 -8.00 1.19
CA ALA A 60 -0.52 -8.02 1.78
C ALA A 60 -0.46 -8.87 3.06
N LEU A 61 -1.41 -8.69 3.98
CA LEU A 61 -1.49 -9.50 5.19
C LEU A 61 -1.73 -10.99 4.89
N ARG A 62 -2.50 -11.32 3.86
CA ARG A 62 -2.71 -12.71 3.42
C ARG A 62 -1.40 -13.32 2.92
N HIS A 63 -0.59 -12.58 2.16
CA HIS A 63 0.76 -13.02 1.77
C HIS A 63 1.67 -13.24 2.98
N LEU A 64 1.71 -12.29 3.92
CA LEU A 64 2.53 -12.40 5.12
C LEU A 64 2.10 -13.58 6.02
N SER A 65 0.79 -13.87 6.10
CA SER A 65 0.28 -14.98 6.91
C SER A 65 0.54 -16.37 6.32
N SER A 66 0.82 -16.42 5.02
CA SER A 66 1.15 -17.68 4.31
C SER A 66 2.65 -17.87 4.09
N ASN A 67 3.45 -16.82 4.28
CA ASN A 67 4.90 -16.87 4.10
C ASN A 67 5.62 -16.02 5.16
N ASP A 68 6.32 -16.69 6.08
CA ASP A 68 7.01 -16.05 7.21
C ASP A 68 8.24 -15.24 6.79
N ASP A 69 8.76 -15.43 5.59
CA ASP A 69 9.91 -14.71 5.08
C ASP A 69 9.54 -13.35 4.46
N LEU A 70 8.24 -13.10 4.25
CA LEU A 70 7.75 -11.83 3.70
C LEU A 70 7.56 -10.78 4.78
N ASP A 71 8.00 -9.55 4.49
CA ASP A 71 7.67 -8.35 5.25
C ASP A 71 6.79 -7.40 4.43
N MET A 72 6.10 -6.50 5.12
CA MET A 72 5.24 -5.49 4.50
C MET A 72 5.81 -4.08 4.68
N PHE A 73 5.91 -3.35 3.57
CA PHE A 73 6.14 -1.91 3.57
C PHE A 73 4.87 -1.16 3.17
N TYR A 74 4.44 -0.25 4.03
CA TYR A 74 3.37 0.69 3.73
C TYR A 74 3.96 2.06 3.44
N VAL A 75 3.79 2.52 2.21
CA VAL A 75 4.48 3.70 1.68
C VAL A 75 3.50 4.80 1.35
N ARG A 76 3.74 6.00 1.86
CA ARG A 76 2.99 7.21 1.51
C ARG A 76 3.93 8.37 1.21
N THR A 77 3.45 9.39 0.51
CA THR A 77 4.15 10.69 0.47
C THR A 77 3.78 11.52 1.68
N VAL A 78 4.69 12.39 2.10
CA VAL A 78 4.32 13.53 2.94
C VAL A 78 3.74 14.59 2.03
N ILE A 79 2.46 14.86 2.14
CA ILE A 79 1.91 16.08 1.59
C ILE A 79 2.11 17.14 2.67
N GLU A 80 3.03 18.07 2.43
CA GLU A 80 3.05 19.29 3.19
C GLU A 80 1.74 20.00 2.87
N SER A 81 0.88 20.13 3.87
CA SER A 81 -0.30 20.99 3.72
C SER A 81 0.22 22.39 3.36
N ALA A 82 -0.31 22.98 2.30
CA ALA A 82 0.17 24.21 1.67
C ALA A 82 0.29 25.41 2.64
N GLU A 83 -0.21 25.30 3.86
CA GLU A 83 -0.22 26.36 4.86
C GLU A 83 0.86 26.25 5.96
N LYS A 84 1.51 25.09 6.11
CA LYS A 84 2.66 24.95 7.03
C LYS A 84 3.62 23.93 6.44
N GLY A 85 4.69 24.40 5.81
CA GLY A 85 5.84 23.55 5.54
C GLY A 85 6.22 22.83 6.84
N LEU A 86 6.10 21.51 6.87
CA LEU A 86 6.67 20.69 7.93
C LEU A 86 8.20 20.84 7.79
N GLY A 87 8.73 21.96 8.33
CA GLY A 87 10.14 22.09 8.58
C GLY A 87 10.62 20.80 9.27
N ALA A 88 11.92 20.54 9.27
CA ALA A 88 12.48 19.35 9.91
C ALA A 88 11.76 19.11 11.25
N LEU A 89 10.85 18.13 11.27
CA LEU A 89 10.10 17.79 12.48
C LEU A 89 11.14 17.49 13.56
N PRO A 90 11.24 18.28 14.63
CA PRO A 90 12.05 17.92 15.76
C PRO A 90 11.45 16.65 16.37
N GLY A 91 12.25 15.67 16.68
CA GLY A 91 11.78 14.44 17.29
C GLY A 91 12.57 13.22 16.88
N SER A 92 12.33 12.11 17.56
CA SER A 92 12.89 10.80 17.26
C SER A 92 12.44 10.31 15.87
N ILE A 93 13.14 9.32 15.32
CA ILE A 93 12.74 8.65 14.05
C ILE A 93 11.33 8.09 14.17
N GLU A 94 10.96 7.55 15.32
CA GLU A 94 9.64 6.99 15.60
C GLU A 94 8.54 8.07 15.55
N GLU A 95 8.76 9.24 16.13
CA GLU A 95 7.81 10.35 16.08
C GLU A 95 7.59 10.86 14.64
N LYS A 96 8.63 10.78 13.80
CA LYS A 96 8.56 11.16 12.38
C LYS A 96 7.82 10.10 11.52
N ILE A 97 7.85 8.84 11.91
CA ILE A 97 7.21 7.72 11.20
C ILE A 97 5.74 7.56 11.64
N ASN A 98 5.38 7.94 12.85
CA ASN A 98 4.05 7.75 13.42
C ASN A 98 2.89 8.28 12.54
N PRO A 99 2.96 9.45 11.90
CA PRO A 99 1.91 9.93 10.98
C PRO A 99 1.64 9.01 9.78
N TYR A 100 2.62 8.19 9.40
CA TYR A 100 2.48 7.20 8.32
C TYR A 100 1.88 5.89 8.80
N MET A 101 2.12 5.56 10.08
CA MET A 101 1.57 4.35 10.70
C MET A 101 0.08 4.48 11.00
N ALA A 102 -0.42 5.63 11.44
CA ALA A 102 -1.80 5.77 11.88
C ALA A 102 -2.85 5.29 10.85
N PRO A 103 -2.78 5.65 9.54
CA PRO A 103 -3.75 5.15 8.56
C PRO A 103 -3.65 3.64 8.30
N LEU A 104 -2.50 3.03 8.55
CA LEU A 104 -2.30 1.59 8.47
C LEU A 104 -2.84 0.90 9.73
N GLU A 105 -2.60 1.47 10.91
CA GLU A 105 -2.98 0.89 12.19
C GLU A 105 -4.48 0.64 12.29
N ASP A 106 -5.32 1.59 11.84
CA ASP A 106 -6.78 1.42 11.77
C ASP A 106 -7.16 0.16 10.97
N LYS A 107 -6.51 -0.07 9.83
CA LYS A 107 -6.75 -1.24 8.99
C LYS A 107 -6.27 -2.54 9.66
N LEU A 108 -5.11 -2.50 10.32
CA LEU A 108 -4.58 -3.65 11.06
C LEU A 108 -5.49 -4.02 12.24
N ILE A 109 -6.09 -3.04 12.92
CA ILE A 109 -7.04 -3.26 14.02
C ILE A 109 -8.26 -4.03 13.52
N GLU A 110 -8.78 -3.69 12.36
CA GLU A 110 -9.95 -4.33 11.76
C GLU A 110 -9.64 -5.73 11.23
N MET A 111 -8.49 -5.90 10.59
CA MET A 111 -8.09 -7.15 9.94
C MET A 111 -7.48 -8.17 10.89
N LEU A 112 -6.94 -7.74 12.03
CA LEU A 112 -6.28 -8.56 13.05
C LEU A 112 -6.88 -8.31 14.47
N PRO A 113 -8.21 -8.43 14.66
CA PRO A 113 -8.85 -7.89 15.87
C PRO A 113 -8.56 -8.67 17.13
N GLN A 114 -8.30 -9.96 17.03
CA GLN A 114 -8.28 -10.84 18.20
C GLN A 114 -6.98 -10.80 18.99
N ASN A 115 -5.94 -10.14 18.47
CA ASN A 115 -4.66 -10.19 19.12
C ASN A 115 -3.88 -8.87 19.00
N LYS A 116 -4.13 -7.97 19.96
CA LYS A 116 -3.37 -6.72 20.10
C LYS A 116 -1.86 -6.99 20.19
N THR A 117 -1.47 -8.09 20.81
CA THR A 117 -0.08 -8.53 20.95
C THR A 117 0.52 -8.86 19.59
N VAL A 118 -0.18 -9.63 18.74
CA VAL A 118 0.30 -9.96 17.38
C VAL A 118 0.53 -8.72 16.52
N ARG A 119 -0.41 -7.75 16.56
CA ARG A 119 -0.22 -6.49 15.80
C ARG A 119 1.03 -5.77 16.25
N ARG A 120 1.23 -5.65 17.56
CA ARG A 120 2.40 -5.01 18.13
C ARG A 120 3.69 -5.75 17.76
N GLU A 121 3.71 -7.05 17.87
CA GLU A 121 4.85 -7.89 17.51
C GLU A 121 5.21 -7.78 16.01
N LEU A 122 4.22 -7.71 15.11
CA LEU A 122 4.45 -7.51 13.67
C LEU A 122 5.11 -6.16 13.37
N VAL A 123 4.77 -5.12 14.13
CA VAL A 123 5.36 -3.79 13.99
C VAL A 123 6.73 -3.73 14.69
N ASP A 124 6.82 -4.17 15.94
CA ASP A 124 8.05 -4.10 16.75
C ASP A 124 9.17 -4.99 16.17
N SER A 125 8.83 -6.11 15.53
CA SER A 125 9.78 -6.98 14.81
C SER A 125 10.23 -6.42 13.45
N GLY A 126 9.57 -5.36 12.97
CA GLY A 126 9.83 -4.80 11.64
C GLY A 126 9.22 -5.57 10.48
N ARG A 127 8.38 -6.60 10.75
CA ARG A 127 7.65 -7.31 9.68
C ARG A 127 6.61 -6.43 8.99
N ILE A 128 6.09 -5.41 9.68
CA ILE A 128 5.22 -4.39 9.11
C ILE A 128 5.84 -3.02 9.43
N GLN A 129 6.17 -2.27 8.39
CA GLN A 129 6.75 -0.94 8.53
C GLN A 129 6.01 0.06 7.66
N ALA A 130 5.69 1.22 8.21
CA ALA A 130 5.23 2.36 7.42
C ALA A 130 6.37 3.37 7.25
N MET A 131 6.49 3.92 6.05
CA MET A 131 7.58 4.85 5.76
C MET A 131 7.26 5.82 4.62
N PRO A 132 7.83 7.01 4.65
CA PRO A 132 7.74 7.92 3.51
C PRO A 132 8.58 7.42 2.33
N ILE A 133 8.13 7.71 1.11
CA ILE A 133 8.83 7.31 -0.11
C ILE A 133 10.30 7.73 -0.18
N ASN A 134 10.64 8.84 0.46
CA ASN A 134 11.99 9.38 0.46
C ASN A 134 13.01 8.49 1.21
N TYR A 135 12.55 7.64 2.13
CA TYR A 135 13.40 6.70 2.88
C TYR A 135 13.71 5.42 2.11
N LEU A 136 13.03 5.19 1.00
CA LEU A 136 13.19 3.98 0.19
C LEU A 136 14.40 4.01 -0.76
N ARG A 137 15.20 5.07 -0.74
CA ARG A 137 16.36 5.21 -1.62
C ARG A 137 17.49 4.28 -1.18
N GLY A 138 18.01 3.47 -2.09
CA GLY A 138 19.24 2.68 -1.89
C GLY A 138 19.06 1.18 -1.59
N ALA A 139 17.85 0.69 -1.28
CA ALA A 139 17.62 -0.73 -1.02
C ALA A 139 16.93 -1.43 -2.19
N SER A 140 17.35 -2.64 -2.55
CA SER A 140 16.54 -3.58 -3.34
C SER A 140 15.56 -4.28 -2.41
N TRP A 141 14.32 -4.46 -2.85
CA TRP A 141 13.28 -5.09 -2.04
C TRP A 141 13.13 -6.54 -2.45
N LYS A 142 13.81 -7.38 -1.72
CA LYS A 142 13.63 -8.83 -1.79
C LYS A 142 12.72 -9.27 -0.64
N ASP A 143 11.84 -10.22 -0.92
CA ASP A 143 10.90 -10.77 0.06
C ASP A 143 10.02 -9.70 0.72
N LYS A 144 9.45 -8.78 -0.09
CA LYS A 144 8.64 -7.67 0.39
C LYS A 144 7.28 -7.59 -0.30
N VAL A 145 6.25 -7.32 0.48
CA VAL A 145 4.96 -6.89 -0.06
C VAL A 145 4.79 -5.40 0.23
N VAL A 146 4.76 -4.59 -0.81
CA VAL A 146 4.72 -3.14 -0.72
C VAL A 146 3.34 -2.62 -1.05
N VAL A 147 2.77 -1.79 -0.19
CA VAL A 147 1.52 -1.07 -0.44
C VAL A 147 1.84 0.42 -0.50
N ALA A 148 1.81 0.99 -1.69
CA ALA A 148 1.94 2.42 -1.94
C ALA A 148 0.54 3.06 -1.94
N ASP A 149 0.25 3.84 -0.91
CA ASP A 149 -1.05 4.47 -0.71
C ASP A 149 -1.03 5.94 -1.13
N GLU A 150 -2.19 6.46 -1.55
CA GLU A 150 -2.37 7.82 -2.08
C GLU A 150 -1.41 8.11 -3.26
N ALA A 151 -1.27 7.12 -4.16
CA ALA A 151 -0.29 7.16 -5.24
C ALA A 151 -0.54 8.29 -6.27
N GLN A 152 -1.72 8.90 -6.30
CA GLN A 152 -1.97 10.12 -7.07
C GLN A 152 -1.11 11.32 -6.61
N ASN A 153 -0.52 11.21 -5.43
CA ASN A 153 0.40 12.21 -4.88
C ASN A 153 1.88 11.86 -5.08
N PHE A 154 2.17 10.83 -5.88
CA PHE A 154 3.52 10.50 -6.32
C PHE A 154 3.79 11.08 -7.70
N THR A 155 4.96 11.66 -7.86
CA THR A 155 5.48 12.04 -9.17
C THR A 155 5.82 10.80 -10.00
N PHE A 156 5.92 10.96 -11.32
CA PHE A 156 6.35 9.89 -12.22
C PHE A 156 7.71 9.30 -11.81
N LYS A 157 8.65 10.16 -11.39
CA LYS A 157 9.98 9.76 -10.92
C LYS A 157 9.93 8.92 -9.64
N GLU A 158 9.06 9.26 -8.69
CA GLU A 158 8.88 8.49 -7.47
C GLU A 158 8.27 7.13 -7.74
N LEU A 159 7.23 7.05 -8.59
CA LEU A 159 6.64 5.78 -9.02
C LEU A 159 7.66 4.91 -9.79
N THR A 160 8.47 5.50 -10.67
CA THR A 160 9.58 4.79 -11.33
C THR A 160 10.53 4.22 -10.30
N THR A 161 10.87 5.00 -9.26
CA THR A 161 11.75 4.54 -8.19
C THR A 161 11.14 3.36 -7.42
N LEU A 162 9.85 3.39 -7.13
CA LEU A 162 9.13 2.28 -6.48
C LEU A 162 9.19 1.00 -7.33
N ILE A 163 8.79 1.10 -8.59
CA ILE A 163 8.67 -0.06 -9.49
C ILE A 163 10.03 -0.71 -9.74
N THR A 164 11.06 0.09 -9.97
CA THR A 164 12.42 -0.42 -10.29
C THR A 164 13.16 -0.99 -9.09
N ARG A 165 12.62 -0.90 -7.88
CA ARG A 165 13.19 -1.50 -6.67
C ARG A 165 12.59 -2.85 -6.31
N LEU A 166 11.53 -3.25 -7.00
CA LEU A 166 10.91 -4.54 -6.76
C LEU A 166 11.92 -5.65 -7.07
N GLY A 167 12.28 -6.41 -6.05
CA GLY A 167 13.22 -7.53 -6.14
C GLY A 167 12.51 -8.87 -6.19
N GLU A 168 13.29 -9.93 -6.09
CA GLU A 168 12.79 -11.30 -6.07
C GLU A 168 11.78 -11.53 -4.95
N ASN A 169 10.78 -12.37 -5.22
CA ASN A 169 9.73 -12.76 -4.26
C ASN A 169 9.00 -11.57 -3.64
N SER A 170 8.79 -10.50 -4.42
CA SER A 170 8.17 -9.27 -3.92
C SER A 170 6.97 -8.87 -4.74
N LYS A 171 6.01 -8.19 -4.10
CA LYS A 171 4.78 -7.69 -4.72
C LYS A 171 4.58 -6.21 -4.40
N LEU A 172 3.96 -5.49 -5.34
CA LEU A 172 3.73 -4.05 -5.21
C LEU A 172 2.28 -3.69 -5.57
N PHE A 173 1.55 -3.16 -4.60
CA PHE A 173 0.21 -2.60 -4.79
C PHE A 173 0.29 -1.07 -4.78
N ILE A 174 -0.09 -0.42 -5.87
CA ILE A 174 -0.04 1.04 -6.06
C ILE A 174 -1.47 1.57 -6.08
N CYS A 175 -1.94 2.10 -4.96
CA CYS A 175 -3.32 2.54 -4.76
C CYS A 175 -3.46 4.04 -4.95
N GLY A 176 -4.32 4.48 -5.86
CA GLY A 176 -4.54 5.90 -6.15
C GLY A 176 -5.93 6.24 -6.65
N ASP A 177 -6.24 7.54 -6.63
CA ASP A 177 -7.45 8.13 -7.16
C ASP A 177 -7.08 9.17 -8.22
N PHE A 178 -7.56 9.01 -9.45
CA PHE A 178 -7.24 9.94 -10.54
C PHE A 178 -7.77 11.36 -10.31
N MET A 179 -8.79 11.51 -9.46
CA MET A 179 -9.51 12.77 -9.26
C MET A 179 -9.01 13.56 -8.03
N GLN A 180 -8.23 12.94 -7.14
CA GLN A 180 -7.86 13.52 -5.84
C GLN A 180 -6.34 13.76 -5.71
N SER A 181 -5.73 14.38 -6.72
CA SER A 181 -4.31 14.71 -6.64
C SER A 181 -4.06 16.07 -6.01
N ASP A 182 -3.36 16.10 -4.89
CA ASP A 182 -2.93 17.35 -4.23
C ASP A 182 -1.77 18.02 -4.97
N ILE A 183 -1.02 17.26 -5.77
CA ILE A 183 0.08 17.78 -6.60
C ILE A 183 -0.31 18.09 -8.04
N GLY A 184 -1.59 17.91 -8.39
CA GLY A 184 -2.16 18.25 -9.67
C GLY A 184 -1.43 17.59 -10.85
N HIS A 185 -0.99 18.41 -11.82
CA HIS A 185 -0.31 17.94 -13.03
C HIS A 185 1.07 17.28 -12.80
N LYS A 186 1.64 17.39 -11.61
CA LYS A 186 2.89 16.69 -11.25
C LYS A 186 2.66 15.21 -10.92
N SER A 187 1.40 14.78 -10.77
CA SER A 187 1.07 13.39 -10.51
C SER A 187 1.50 12.49 -11.67
N GLY A 188 2.26 11.45 -11.37
CA GLY A 188 2.65 10.43 -12.33
C GLY A 188 1.70 9.23 -12.40
N TYR A 189 0.74 9.14 -11.47
CA TYR A 189 -0.08 7.94 -11.30
C TYR A 189 -0.92 7.60 -12.54
N GLY A 190 -1.64 8.57 -13.08
CA GLY A 190 -2.47 8.35 -14.27
C GLY A 190 -1.67 7.96 -15.51
N GLN A 191 -0.47 8.53 -15.66
CA GLN A 191 0.44 8.20 -16.77
C GLN A 191 0.97 6.77 -16.62
N MET A 192 1.40 6.36 -15.42
CA MET A 192 1.88 5.00 -15.14
C MET A 192 0.77 3.97 -15.31
N PHE A 193 -0.44 4.26 -14.81
CA PHE A 193 -1.59 3.37 -14.97
C PHE A 193 -1.90 3.11 -16.45
N LYS A 194 -1.87 4.16 -17.30
CA LYS A 194 -2.08 4.02 -18.75
C LYS A 194 -0.95 3.24 -19.42
N LEU A 195 0.29 3.49 -19.01
CA LEU A 195 1.49 2.85 -19.57
C LEU A 195 1.45 1.33 -19.39
N PHE A 196 1.01 0.84 -18.22
CA PHE A 196 0.99 -0.58 -17.88
C PHE A 196 -0.38 -1.25 -18.04
N ASN A 197 -1.40 -0.55 -18.57
CA ASN A 197 -2.71 -1.13 -18.82
C ASN A 197 -2.84 -1.73 -20.21
N ASP A 198 -2.00 -2.68 -20.53
CA ASP A 198 -1.94 -3.37 -21.82
C ASP A 198 -1.75 -4.91 -21.63
N PRO A 199 -1.99 -5.73 -22.69
CA PRO A 199 -1.86 -7.19 -22.60
C PRO A 199 -0.45 -7.66 -22.25
N ILE A 200 0.60 -7.03 -22.79
CA ILE A 200 2.00 -7.42 -22.55
C ILE A 200 2.36 -7.22 -21.09
N SER A 201 1.93 -6.12 -20.49
CA SER A 201 2.10 -5.86 -19.06
C SER A 201 1.46 -6.95 -18.21
N LYS A 202 0.26 -7.41 -18.57
CA LYS A 202 -0.43 -8.51 -17.86
C LYS A 202 0.33 -9.83 -17.96
N GLU A 203 0.87 -10.16 -19.11
CA GLU A 203 1.71 -11.35 -19.30
C GLU A 203 2.99 -11.30 -18.46
N ASN A 204 3.46 -10.11 -18.11
CA ASN A 204 4.61 -9.87 -17.22
C ASN A 204 4.21 -9.69 -15.74
N GLY A 205 2.97 -10.02 -15.36
CA GLY A 205 2.51 -9.95 -13.98
C GLY A 205 2.20 -8.54 -13.46
N ILE A 206 1.96 -7.58 -14.39
CA ILE A 206 1.57 -6.21 -14.04
C ILE A 206 0.10 -6.01 -14.41
N HIS A 207 -0.73 -5.73 -13.41
CA HIS A 207 -2.16 -5.61 -13.58
C HIS A 207 -2.67 -4.22 -13.19
N CYS A 208 -3.66 -3.71 -13.95
CA CYS A 208 -4.42 -2.53 -13.62
C CYS A 208 -5.83 -2.93 -13.21
N PHE A 209 -6.24 -2.56 -12.00
CA PHE A 209 -7.55 -2.87 -11.44
C PHE A 209 -8.28 -1.59 -11.02
N GLY A 210 -9.54 -1.47 -11.39
CA GLY A 210 -10.35 -0.29 -11.08
C GLY A 210 -11.56 -0.63 -10.20
N PHE A 211 -11.65 -0.02 -9.03
CA PHE A 211 -12.90 0.11 -8.29
C PHE A 211 -13.71 1.28 -8.83
N THR A 212 -15.03 1.23 -8.65
CA THR A 212 -15.98 2.24 -9.13
C THR A 212 -16.76 2.85 -7.96
N LYS A 213 -17.67 3.75 -8.27
CA LYS A 213 -18.61 4.33 -7.27
C LYS A 213 -19.47 3.26 -6.61
N ASP A 214 -19.83 2.20 -7.34
CA ASP A 214 -20.65 1.11 -6.81
C ASP A 214 -19.92 0.27 -5.74
N ASP A 215 -18.59 0.38 -5.70
CA ASP A 215 -17.75 -0.32 -4.72
C ASP A 215 -17.53 0.50 -3.43
N ILE A 216 -18.15 1.67 -3.31
CA ILE A 216 -18.06 2.51 -2.11
C ILE A 216 -18.89 1.88 -0.98
N LEU A 217 -18.20 1.36 0.04
CA LEU A 217 -18.81 0.78 1.24
C LEU A 217 -19.04 1.86 2.31
N ARG A 218 -19.80 2.90 1.98
CA ARG A 218 -20.13 4.01 2.89
C ARG A 218 -21.65 4.24 2.92
N SER A 219 -22.10 5.12 3.83
CA SER A 219 -23.51 5.51 3.90
C SER A 219 -23.99 6.12 2.58
N GLU A 220 -25.29 6.01 2.30
CA GLU A 220 -25.90 6.57 1.09
C GLU A 220 -25.66 8.09 0.98
N LEU A 221 -25.61 8.80 2.11
CA LEU A 221 -25.26 10.22 2.15
C LEU A 221 -23.84 10.47 1.63
N GLN A 222 -22.87 9.66 2.06
CA GLN A 222 -21.48 9.79 1.61
C GLN A 222 -21.31 9.45 0.13
N LYS A 223 -22.02 8.44 -0.37
CA LYS A 223 -22.07 8.12 -1.81
C LYS A 223 -22.61 9.28 -2.62
N TYR A 224 -23.71 9.88 -2.16
CA TYR A 224 -24.31 11.04 -2.80
C TYR A 224 -23.35 12.24 -2.84
N ILE A 225 -22.68 12.57 -1.72
CA ILE A 225 -21.72 13.67 -1.64
C ILE A 225 -20.56 13.45 -2.62
N ILE A 226 -19.97 12.25 -2.63
CA ILE A 226 -18.86 11.91 -3.54
C ILE A 226 -19.29 12.04 -5.00
N GLY A 227 -20.49 11.52 -5.35
CA GLY A 227 -21.06 11.67 -6.69
C GLY A 227 -21.18 13.13 -7.14
N LYS A 228 -21.70 14.00 -6.26
CA LYS A 228 -21.85 15.43 -6.55
C LYS A 228 -20.51 16.16 -6.76
N LEU A 229 -19.52 15.85 -5.94
CA LEU A 229 -18.18 16.44 -6.05
C LEU A 229 -17.49 16.05 -7.35
N GLU A 230 -17.56 14.77 -7.75
CA GLU A 230 -16.97 14.30 -9.01
C GLU A 230 -17.68 14.90 -10.25
N ASP A 231 -18.99 15.07 -10.21
CA ASP A 231 -19.74 15.69 -11.31
C ASP A 231 -19.39 17.19 -11.47
N SER A 232 -19.00 17.87 -10.39
CA SER A 232 -18.57 19.27 -10.43
C SER A 232 -17.17 19.46 -11.05
N THR A 233 -16.31 18.43 -11.02
CA THR A 233 -14.94 18.50 -11.59
C THR A 233 -14.87 18.13 -13.07
N LYS A 234 -15.97 17.64 -13.67
CA LYS A 234 -16.06 17.31 -15.10
C LYS A 234 -16.54 18.48 -15.98
N LYS A 235 -16.84 19.61 -15.38
CA LYS A 235 -17.18 20.87 -16.10
C LYS A 235 -15.98 21.79 -16.18
#